data_c297284d2166cc66eaa78e73ca44aeaa
#
_entry.id   c297284d2166cc66eaa78e73ca44aeaa
#
_cell.length_a   1.000
_cell.length_b   1.000
_cell.length_c   1.000
_cell.angle_alpha   90.00
_cell.angle_beta   90.00
_cell.angle_gamma   90.00
#
_symmetry.space_group_name_H-M   'P 1'
#
loop_
_entity.id
_entity.type
_entity.pdbx_description
1 polymer ?
#
loop_
_entity_poly.entity_id
_entity_poly.type
_entity_poly.pdbx_seq_one_letter_code
_entity_poly.pdbx_strand_id
1 'polypeptide(L)'
;MNTSLFKIFLLLALFANPAWAQSRKPAQELGAQTLVHGLLWDVHEVSVAQVKRYAAASGFVSQAEKEGGGFIFESGWTQKKGWNWRAPFGVAAQDAEPAVHLTFDESQQICRAQGRRLPTDTEWVKAAFLEQRDNPPPGFVKGQRYPYPNGQSARESHCLNGCGNYSGQAPKGALWRGVGHVLVMSTPAGVNGLHEMGGNAWEWVDSGQGSERVTRSASWWYDADRQKESDLATKPRDTRVGYIGFRCVQDKASN
;
A
#
# COMPACT_ATOMS: atom_id res chain seq x y z
N MET A 1 -73.37 22.67 40.93
CA MET A 1 -72.37 21.66 41.22
C MET A 1 -71.54 21.48 39.95
N ASN A 2 -70.39 22.20 39.90
CA ASN A 2 -69.47 22.21 38.74
C ASN A 2 -68.28 21.29 39.01
N THR A 3 -68.16 20.23 38.19
CA THR A 3 -67.01 19.36 38.20
C THR A 3 -66.08 19.74 37.03
N SER A 4 -64.97 20.38 37.40
CA SER A 4 -63.90 20.79 36.46
C SER A 4 -63.01 19.58 36.18
N LEU A 5 -62.88 19.15 34.89
CA LEU A 5 -61.95 18.14 34.43
C LEU A 5 -60.63 18.79 34.11
N PHE A 6 -59.61 18.50 34.92
CA PHE A 6 -58.19 18.82 34.60
C PHE A 6 -57.69 17.83 33.56
N LYS A 7 -57.36 18.32 32.34
CA LYS A 7 -56.62 17.57 31.33
C LYS A 7 -55.14 17.77 31.59
N ILE A 8 -54.48 16.70 32.01
CA ILE A 8 -53.02 16.64 32.12
C ILE A 8 -52.45 16.37 30.71
N PHE A 9 -51.77 17.35 30.13
CA PHE A 9 -50.98 17.17 28.93
C PHE A 9 -49.60 16.58 29.31
N LEU A 10 -49.37 15.33 28.96
CA LEU A 10 -48.08 14.66 29.10
C LEU A 10 -47.19 15.10 27.91
N LEU A 11 -46.25 16.03 28.14
CA LEU A 11 -45.21 16.36 27.16
C LEU A 11 -44.18 15.21 27.11
N LEU A 12 -44.23 14.38 26.07
CA LEU A 12 -43.14 13.48 25.73
C LEU A 12 -42.00 14.29 25.16
N ALA A 13 -40.96 14.56 25.98
CA ALA A 13 -39.67 15.06 25.49
C ALA A 13 -38.93 13.94 24.74
N LEU A 14 -38.92 14.00 23.42
CA LEU A 14 -38.07 13.19 22.57
C LEU A 14 -36.64 13.64 22.79
N PHE A 15 -35.89 12.91 23.62
CA PHE A 15 -34.44 13.02 23.67
C PHE A 15 -33.89 12.44 22.37
N ALA A 16 -33.61 13.34 21.40
CA ALA A 16 -32.81 13.01 20.26
C ALA A 16 -31.39 12.73 20.78
N ASN A 17 -31.00 11.45 20.85
CA ASN A 17 -29.60 11.07 21.02
C ASN A 17 -28.80 11.71 19.90
N PRO A 18 -27.78 12.50 20.17
CA PRO A 18 -26.84 12.88 19.14
C PRO A 18 -26.08 11.61 18.76
N ALA A 19 -26.53 10.95 17.70
CA ALA A 19 -25.74 9.90 17.06
C ALA A 19 -24.38 10.50 16.79
N TRP A 20 -23.35 9.94 17.40
CA TRP A 20 -21.96 10.25 17.21
C TRP A 20 -21.68 10.28 15.73
N ALA A 21 -21.59 11.46 15.16
CA ALA A 21 -21.00 11.67 13.86
C ALA A 21 -19.52 11.30 14.00
N GLN A 22 -19.23 10.02 13.91
CA GLN A 22 -17.87 9.58 13.60
C GLN A 22 -17.52 10.29 12.30
N SER A 23 -16.68 11.31 12.40
CA SER A 23 -16.05 11.92 11.24
C SER A 23 -15.30 10.82 10.52
N ARG A 24 -15.93 10.18 9.53
CA ARG A 24 -15.21 9.36 8.57
C ARG A 24 -14.15 10.28 8.00
N LYS A 25 -12.88 10.02 8.31
CA LYS A 25 -11.79 10.61 7.52
C LYS A 25 -12.22 10.45 6.06
N PRO A 26 -12.17 11.52 5.25
CA PRO A 26 -12.48 11.38 3.84
C PRO A 26 -11.67 10.19 3.33
N ALA A 27 -12.34 9.24 2.66
CA ALA A 27 -11.65 8.09 2.08
C ALA A 27 -10.54 8.65 1.21
N GLN A 28 -9.29 8.42 1.61
CA GLN A 28 -8.15 8.95 0.88
C GLN A 28 -8.20 8.34 -0.52
N GLU A 29 -8.18 9.18 -1.54
CA GLU A 29 -8.44 8.75 -2.90
C GLU A 29 -7.34 7.80 -3.37
N LEU A 30 -7.72 6.64 -3.92
CA LEU A 30 -6.77 5.70 -4.49
C LEU A 30 -5.99 6.35 -5.63
N GLY A 31 -4.66 6.43 -5.47
CA GLY A 31 -3.74 7.12 -6.38
C GLY A 31 -3.46 8.58 -6.00
N ALA A 32 -3.84 9.01 -4.77
CA ALA A 32 -3.42 10.29 -4.22
C ALA A 32 -1.91 10.43 -4.20
N GLN A 33 -1.42 11.65 -4.42
CA GLN A 33 0.00 11.97 -4.40
C GLN A 33 0.33 13.02 -3.35
N THR A 34 1.55 13.01 -2.87
CA THR A 34 2.12 14.02 -1.97
C THR A 34 3.51 14.43 -2.43
N LEU A 35 3.89 15.67 -2.16
CA LEU A 35 5.21 16.19 -2.50
C LEU A 35 6.24 15.74 -1.45
N VAL A 36 7.23 14.95 -1.87
CA VAL A 36 8.33 14.48 -1.02
C VAL A 36 9.66 14.67 -1.74
N HIS A 37 10.59 15.39 -1.14
CA HIS A 37 11.92 15.65 -1.68
C HIS A 37 11.93 16.15 -3.15
N GLY A 38 10.95 17.00 -3.51
CA GLY A 38 10.85 17.59 -4.85
C GLY A 38 10.11 16.74 -5.88
N LEU A 39 9.68 15.54 -5.54
CA LEU A 39 8.89 14.64 -6.38
C LEU A 39 7.46 14.49 -5.85
N LEU A 40 6.50 14.30 -6.74
CA LEU A 40 5.16 13.86 -6.37
C LEU A 40 5.16 12.34 -6.25
N TRP A 41 4.90 11.84 -5.05
CA TRP A 41 4.89 10.42 -4.70
C TRP A 41 3.48 9.90 -4.58
N ASP A 42 3.21 8.72 -5.12
CA ASP A 42 2.02 7.98 -4.72
C ASP A 42 2.07 7.75 -3.20
N VAL A 43 0.99 8.13 -2.51
CA VAL A 43 0.91 8.04 -1.05
C VAL A 43 1.01 6.59 -0.56
N HIS A 44 0.60 5.64 -1.41
CA HIS A 44 0.56 4.20 -1.15
C HIS A 44 1.02 3.42 -2.40
N GLU A 45 1.18 2.11 -2.29
CA GLU A 45 1.45 1.23 -3.43
C GLU A 45 0.35 1.37 -4.49
N VAL A 46 0.69 1.17 -5.76
CA VAL A 46 -0.31 1.15 -6.84
C VAL A 46 -1.35 0.07 -6.55
N SER A 47 -2.61 0.48 -6.51
CA SER A 47 -3.73 -0.40 -6.18
C SER A 47 -4.28 -1.15 -7.39
N VAL A 48 -5.00 -2.23 -7.12
CA VAL A 48 -5.75 -2.99 -8.13
C VAL A 48 -6.70 -2.09 -8.93
N ALA A 49 -7.37 -1.12 -8.28
CA ALA A 49 -8.23 -0.16 -8.98
C ALA A 49 -7.48 0.69 -10.02
N GLN A 50 -6.25 1.11 -9.72
CA GLN A 50 -5.42 1.88 -10.66
C GLN A 50 -5.04 1.02 -11.87
N VAL A 51 -4.64 -0.24 -11.66
CA VAL A 51 -4.32 -1.17 -12.75
C VAL A 51 -5.58 -1.55 -13.55
N LYS A 52 -6.75 -1.70 -12.93
CA LYS A 52 -8.03 -1.91 -13.63
C LYS A 52 -8.33 -0.76 -14.60
N ARG A 53 -8.16 0.50 -14.16
CA ARG A 53 -8.35 1.67 -15.02
C ARG A 53 -7.37 1.66 -16.20
N TYR A 54 -6.10 1.40 -15.95
CA TYR A 54 -5.09 1.29 -16.98
C TYR A 54 -5.43 0.17 -17.98
N ALA A 55 -5.77 -1.01 -17.51
CA ALA A 55 -6.10 -2.15 -18.35
C ALA A 55 -7.36 -1.90 -19.22
N ALA A 56 -8.37 -1.24 -18.66
CA ALA A 56 -9.58 -0.87 -19.40
C ALA A 56 -9.28 0.13 -20.53
N ALA A 57 -8.36 1.06 -20.31
CA ALA A 57 -8.00 2.08 -21.30
C ALA A 57 -7.04 1.58 -22.38
N SER A 58 -6.17 0.60 -22.07
CA SER A 58 -5.06 0.18 -22.94
C SER A 58 -5.20 -1.25 -23.52
N GLY A 59 -6.16 -2.03 -23.03
CA GLY A 59 -6.23 -3.47 -23.33
C GLY A 59 -5.11 -4.29 -22.67
N PHE A 60 -4.48 -3.78 -21.62
CA PHE A 60 -3.36 -4.44 -20.95
C PHE A 60 -3.76 -5.81 -20.39
N VAL A 61 -2.95 -6.79 -20.73
CA VAL A 61 -2.98 -8.16 -20.17
C VAL A 61 -1.59 -8.46 -19.63
N SER A 62 -1.48 -8.76 -18.35
CA SER A 62 -0.18 -9.01 -17.70
C SER A 62 0.46 -10.32 -18.15
N GLN A 63 1.77 -10.43 -17.94
CA GLN A 63 2.51 -11.66 -18.21
C GLN A 63 1.98 -12.83 -17.37
N ALA A 64 1.61 -12.56 -16.11
CA ALA A 64 0.97 -13.57 -15.27
C ALA A 64 -0.35 -14.08 -15.86
N GLU A 65 -1.17 -13.21 -16.45
CA GLU A 65 -2.40 -13.60 -17.15
C GLU A 65 -2.11 -14.40 -18.43
N LYS A 66 -1.15 -13.96 -19.23
CA LYS A 66 -0.76 -14.62 -20.50
C LYS A 66 -0.16 -16.01 -20.30
N GLU A 67 0.63 -16.18 -19.24
CA GLU A 67 1.36 -17.41 -18.96
C GLU A 67 0.64 -18.32 -17.95
N GLY A 68 -0.62 -18.04 -17.62
CA GLY A 68 -1.47 -18.89 -16.80
C GLY A 68 -1.30 -18.72 -15.30
N GLY A 69 -0.45 -17.81 -14.82
CA GLY A 69 -0.34 -17.46 -13.41
C GLY A 69 1.00 -16.88 -12.98
N GLY A 70 0.99 -16.21 -11.84
CA GLY A 70 2.17 -15.77 -11.12
C GLY A 70 2.78 -16.88 -10.26
N PHE A 71 3.86 -16.54 -9.56
CA PHE A 71 4.61 -17.49 -8.74
C PHE A 71 4.47 -17.18 -7.25
N ILE A 72 4.72 -18.20 -6.45
CA ILE A 72 4.89 -18.15 -5.01
C ILE A 72 6.01 -19.09 -4.59
N PHE A 73 6.67 -18.76 -3.48
CA PHE A 73 7.61 -19.65 -2.86
C PHE A 73 6.92 -20.43 -1.72
N GLU A 74 6.77 -21.73 -1.87
CA GLU A 74 6.27 -22.63 -0.82
C GLU A 74 7.44 -23.49 -0.29
N SER A 75 7.62 -24.69 -0.78
CA SER A 75 8.85 -25.49 -0.59
C SER A 75 9.79 -25.40 -1.81
N GLY A 76 9.58 -24.39 -2.63
CA GLY A 76 10.21 -24.08 -3.91
C GLY A 76 9.31 -23.12 -4.69
N TRP A 77 9.82 -22.60 -5.79
CA TRP A 77 9.02 -21.75 -6.69
C TRP A 77 7.92 -22.56 -7.36
N THR A 78 6.69 -22.16 -7.13
CA THR A 78 5.50 -22.81 -7.70
C THR A 78 4.67 -21.78 -8.45
N GLN A 79 4.36 -22.06 -9.72
CA GLN A 79 3.40 -21.28 -10.48
C GLN A 79 1.98 -21.65 -10.05
N LYS A 80 1.18 -20.64 -9.72
CA LYS A 80 -0.21 -20.81 -9.28
C LYS A 80 -1.15 -20.42 -10.42
N LYS A 81 -1.90 -21.38 -10.92
CA LYS A 81 -2.86 -21.18 -12.01
C LYS A 81 -3.86 -20.07 -11.66
N GLY A 82 -3.95 -19.07 -12.54
CA GLY A 82 -4.89 -17.96 -12.42
C GLY A 82 -4.50 -16.86 -11.39
N TRP A 83 -3.38 -17.01 -10.68
CA TRP A 83 -2.90 -15.97 -9.79
C TRP A 83 -2.26 -14.84 -10.59
N ASN A 84 -2.78 -13.66 -10.44
CA ASN A 84 -2.33 -12.45 -11.11
C ASN A 84 -2.81 -11.22 -10.30
N TRP A 85 -2.60 -10.04 -10.77
CA TRP A 85 -2.99 -8.81 -10.08
C TRP A 85 -4.51 -8.66 -9.85
N ARG A 86 -5.36 -9.37 -10.62
CA ARG A 86 -6.82 -9.41 -10.44
C ARG A 86 -7.27 -10.42 -9.38
N ALA A 87 -6.43 -11.42 -9.13
CA ALA A 87 -6.69 -12.53 -8.22
C ALA A 87 -5.38 -12.99 -7.57
N PRO A 88 -4.75 -12.17 -6.71
CA PRO A 88 -3.38 -12.40 -6.23
C PRO A 88 -3.21 -13.68 -5.41
N PHE A 89 -4.30 -14.17 -4.83
CA PHE A 89 -4.34 -15.42 -4.05
C PHE A 89 -5.38 -16.40 -4.60
N GLY A 90 -5.68 -16.34 -5.91
CA GLY A 90 -6.67 -17.19 -6.56
C GLY A 90 -8.12 -16.78 -6.31
N VAL A 91 -8.36 -15.68 -5.62
CA VAL A 91 -9.69 -15.06 -5.42
C VAL A 91 -9.65 -13.63 -5.93
N ALA A 92 -10.80 -13.13 -6.39
CA ALA A 92 -10.90 -11.78 -6.94
C ALA A 92 -10.43 -10.73 -5.93
N ALA A 93 -9.51 -9.87 -6.38
CA ALA A 93 -8.97 -8.80 -5.55
C ALA A 93 -9.99 -7.67 -5.32
N GLN A 94 -9.91 -7.06 -4.14
CA GLN A 94 -10.56 -5.79 -3.85
C GLN A 94 -9.81 -4.64 -4.54
N ASP A 95 -10.51 -3.56 -4.83
CA ASP A 95 -9.94 -2.39 -5.51
C ASP A 95 -8.79 -1.72 -4.75
N ALA A 96 -8.83 -1.75 -3.44
CA ALA A 96 -7.80 -1.18 -2.58
C ALA A 96 -6.67 -2.17 -2.20
N GLU A 97 -6.61 -3.37 -2.77
CA GLU A 97 -5.43 -4.23 -2.60
C GLU A 97 -4.25 -3.68 -3.42
N PRO A 98 -3.00 -3.85 -2.96
CA PRO A 98 -1.83 -3.53 -3.77
C PRO A 98 -1.79 -4.43 -5.00
N ALA A 99 -1.43 -3.87 -6.16
CA ALA A 99 -1.28 -4.62 -7.39
C ALA A 99 0.05 -5.39 -7.37
N VAL A 100 -0.03 -6.69 -7.21
CA VAL A 100 1.12 -7.62 -7.21
C VAL A 100 1.08 -8.57 -8.41
N HIS A 101 2.03 -9.48 -8.55
CA HIS A 101 2.19 -10.36 -9.72
C HIS A 101 2.43 -9.59 -11.04
N LEU A 102 2.99 -8.39 -10.96
CA LEU A 102 3.41 -7.59 -12.10
C LEU A 102 4.94 -7.58 -12.18
N THR A 103 5.48 -7.75 -13.37
CA THR A 103 6.92 -7.66 -13.62
C THR A 103 7.42 -6.22 -13.45
N PHE A 104 8.73 -6.03 -13.36
CA PHE A 104 9.33 -4.69 -13.34
C PHE A 104 8.90 -3.86 -14.57
N ASP A 105 8.95 -4.47 -15.77
CA ASP A 105 8.63 -3.76 -17.00
C ASP A 105 7.16 -3.35 -17.08
N GLU A 106 6.26 -4.22 -16.61
CA GLU A 106 4.84 -3.91 -16.52
C GLU A 106 4.57 -2.78 -15.52
N SER A 107 5.23 -2.81 -14.36
CA SER A 107 5.14 -1.76 -13.35
C SER A 107 5.62 -0.41 -13.90
N GLN A 108 6.74 -0.41 -14.61
CA GLN A 108 7.27 0.79 -15.28
C GLN A 108 6.31 1.29 -16.36
N GLN A 109 5.74 0.39 -17.16
CA GLN A 109 4.76 0.72 -18.19
C GLN A 109 3.49 1.37 -17.60
N ILE A 110 2.98 0.82 -16.50
CA ILE A 110 1.79 1.35 -15.80
C ILE A 110 2.06 2.75 -15.25
N CYS A 111 3.22 3.00 -14.65
CA CYS A 111 3.61 4.33 -14.19
C CYS A 111 3.70 5.32 -15.38
N ARG A 112 4.39 4.95 -16.45
CA ARG A 112 4.57 5.80 -17.64
C ARG A 112 3.25 6.19 -18.31
N ALA A 113 2.30 5.28 -18.35
CA ALA A 113 0.96 5.57 -18.92
C ALA A 113 0.19 6.66 -18.14
N GLN A 114 0.64 6.97 -16.92
CA GLN A 114 0.08 8.02 -16.07
C GLN A 114 0.97 9.28 -16.03
N GLY A 115 1.98 9.40 -16.91
CA GLY A 115 2.96 10.49 -16.88
C GLY A 115 3.91 10.43 -15.67
N ARG A 116 4.12 9.23 -15.10
CA ARG A 116 4.92 8.95 -13.91
C ARG A 116 6.04 7.95 -14.24
N ARG A 117 6.85 7.63 -13.27
CA ARG A 117 7.90 6.59 -13.37
C ARG A 117 8.04 5.83 -12.06
N LEU A 118 8.75 4.72 -12.07
CA LEU A 118 9.24 4.12 -10.84
C LEU A 118 10.27 5.06 -10.19
N PRO A 119 10.35 5.14 -8.86
CA PRO A 119 11.43 5.85 -8.18
C PRO A 119 12.76 5.11 -8.39
N THR A 120 13.86 5.84 -8.42
CA THR A 120 15.19 5.24 -8.26
C THR A 120 15.37 4.73 -6.82
N ASP A 121 16.36 3.88 -6.61
CA ASP A 121 16.69 3.37 -5.27
C ASP A 121 17.00 4.50 -4.28
N THR A 122 17.81 5.46 -4.69
CA THR A 122 18.18 6.61 -3.85
C THR A 122 16.98 7.48 -3.50
N GLU A 123 16.06 7.71 -4.44
CA GLU A 123 14.84 8.46 -4.20
C GLU A 123 13.95 7.73 -3.19
N TRP A 124 13.78 6.41 -3.40
CA TRP A 124 12.96 5.58 -2.52
C TRP A 124 13.50 5.60 -1.08
N VAL A 125 14.79 5.35 -0.91
CA VAL A 125 15.47 5.38 0.40
C VAL A 125 15.31 6.74 1.07
N LYS A 126 15.51 7.83 0.33
CA LYS A 126 15.36 9.17 0.88
C LYS A 126 13.92 9.45 1.33
N ALA A 127 12.93 9.04 0.54
CA ALA A 127 11.52 9.22 0.88
C ALA A 127 11.08 8.37 2.07
N ALA A 128 11.59 7.14 2.19
CA ALA A 128 11.21 6.21 3.25
C ALA A 128 11.84 6.52 4.62
N PHE A 129 13.03 7.14 4.64
CA PHE A 129 13.81 7.23 5.88
C PHE A 129 14.13 8.66 6.34
N LEU A 130 14.08 9.67 5.48
CA LEU A 130 14.42 11.06 5.84
C LEU A 130 13.18 11.95 5.85
N GLU A 131 12.75 12.36 7.05
CA GLU A 131 11.58 13.24 7.20
C GLU A 131 11.85 14.65 6.69
N GLN A 132 10.99 15.17 5.82
CA GLN A 132 11.15 16.52 5.27
C GLN A 132 10.00 17.47 5.60
N ARG A 133 8.85 16.99 6.08
CA ARG A 133 7.68 17.83 6.35
C ARG A 133 8.04 18.97 7.30
N ASP A 134 7.54 20.16 7.03
CA ASP A 134 7.77 21.34 7.90
C ASP A 134 7.06 21.18 9.26
N ASN A 135 5.89 20.56 9.26
CA ASN A 135 5.08 20.30 10.44
C ASN A 135 4.73 18.81 10.49
N PRO A 136 5.69 17.91 10.79
CA PRO A 136 5.40 16.49 10.90
C PRO A 136 4.52 16.21 12.12
N PRO A 137 3.71 15.14 12.11
CA PRO A 137 2.94 14.74 13.27
C PRO A 137 3.85 14.30 14.42
N PRO A 138 3.32 14.18 15.66
CA PRO A 138 4.08 13.64 16.79
C PRO A 138 4.78 12.32 16.46
N GLY A 139 6.03 12.19 16.90
CA GLY A 139 6.89 11.03 16.60
C GLY A 139 7.83 11.23 15.42
N PHE A 140 7.64 12.30 14.63
CA PHE A 140 8.52 12.66 13.52
C PHE A 140 9.12 14.04 13.71
N VAL A 141 10.34 14.24 13.23
CA VAL A 141 11.08 15.52 13.30
C VAL A 141 11.67 15.80 11.93
N LYS A 142 11.45 17.01 11.40
CA LYS A 142 12.04 17.43 10.13
C LYS A 142 13.57 17.30 10.14
N GLY A 143 14.12 16.73 9.08
CA GLY A 143 15.55 16.50 8.91
C GLY A 143 16.07 15.25 9.62
N GLN A 144 15.27 14.57 10.43
CA GLN A 144 15.67 13.33 11.08
C GLN A 144 15.56 12.15 10.12
N ARG A 145 16.60 11.28 10.15
CA ARG A 145 16.59 9.98 9.50
C ARG A 145 16.15 8.92 10.50
N TYR A 146 15.26 8.05 10.09
CA TYR A 146 14.66 7.00 10.92
C TYR A 146 15.21 5.61 10.56
N PRO A 147 15.30 4.68 11.51
CA PRO A 147 15.76 3.31 11.25
C PRO A 147 14.75 2.46 10.46
N TYR A 148 13.48 2.87 10.45
CA TYR A 148 12.39 2.21 9.73
C TYR A 148 11.51 3.25 9.02
N PRO A 149 10.84 2.87 7.92
CA PRO A 149 9.88 3.77 7.25
C PRO A 149 8.72 4.24 8.15
N ASN A 150 8.38 3.44 9.17
CA ASN A 150 7.36 3.78 10.18
C ASN A 150 7.90 4.66 11.32
N GLY A 151 9.19 5.03 11.30
CA GLY A 151 9.83 5.85 12.32
C GLY A 151 10.86 5.08 13.15
N GLN A 152 10.77 5.14 14.48
CA GLN A 152 11.76 4.53 15.39
C GLN A 152 11.70 2.99 15.42
N SER A 153 10.64 2.39 14.94
CA SER A 153 10.45 0.94 14.91
C SER A 153 9.58 0.52 13.73
N ALA A 154 9.58 -0.77 13.41
CA ALA A 154 8.67 -1.36 12.42
C ALA A 154 7.25 -1.58 12.97
N ARG A 155 6.94 -1.11 14.17
CA ARG A 155 5.60 -1.27 14.76
C ARG A 155 4.52 -0.73 13.84
N GLU A 156 3.41 -1.47 13.79
CA GLU A 156 2.23 -1.12 12.99
C GLU A 156 2.45 -1.17 11.47
N SER A 157 3.62 -1.58 10.99
CA SER A 157 3.74 -2.03 9.59
C SER A 157 3.16 -3.44 9.43
N HIS A 158 2.95 -3.88 8.20
CA HIS A 158 2.42 -5.22 7.92
C HIS A 158 3.53 -6.15 7.45
N CYS A 159 3.99 -7.04 8.32
CA CYS A 159 5.05 -8.01 8.04
C CYS A 159 4.80 -9.34 8.76
N LEU A 160 5.65 -10.34 8.50
CA LEU A 160 5.48 -11.68 9.04
C LEU A 160 5.69 -11.71 10.56
N ASN A 161 6.81 -11.14 11.05
CA ASN A 161 7.15 -11.09 12.46
C ASN A 161 7.82 -9.75 12.82
N GLY A 162 7.67 -9.33 14.10
CA GLY A 162 8.37 -8.16 14.65
C GLY A 162 7.70 -6.81 14.37
N CYS A 163 6.57 -6.77 13.68
CA CYS A 163 5.83 -5.54 13.39
C CYS A 163 4.70 -5.24 14.40
N GLY A 164 4.49 -6.11 15.36
CA GLY A 164 3.39 -6.03 16.33
C GLY A 164 2.07 -6.54 15.74
N ASN A 165 0.99 -6.28 16.47
CA ASN A 165 -0.33 -6.71 16.05
C ASN A 165 -0.90 -5.72 15.04
N TYR A 166 -1.03 -6.15 13.81
CA TYR A 166 -1.78 -5.47 12.79
C TYR A 166 -3.23 -5.98 12.80
N SER A 167 -4.20 -5.07 12.87
CA SER A 167 -5.63 -5.41 12.91
C SER A 167 -6.26 -5.59 11.53
N GLY A 168 -5.52 -5.38 10.46
CA GLY A 168 -5.99 -5.59 9.09
C GLY A 168 -6.20 -7.08 8.80
N GLN A 169 -7.16 -7.38 7.95
CA GLN A 169 -7.43 -8.75 7.54
C GLN A 169 -6.75 -9.03 6.21
N ALA A 170 -5.94 -10.08 6.16
CA ALA A 170 -5.46 -10.62 4.91
C ALA A 170 -6.66 -11.10 4.06
N PRO A 171 -6.60 -10.91 2.73
CA PRO A 171 -7.63 -11.44 1.84
C PRO A 171 -7.80 -12.95 2.02
N LYS A 172 -9.05 -13.42 1.91
CA LYS A 172 -9.34 -14.85 1.93
C LYS A 172 -8.60 -15.55 0.78
N GLY A 173 -8.05 -16.72 1.06
CA GLY A 173 -7.27 -17.48 0.09
C GLY A 173 -5.78 -17.14 0.07
N ALA A 174 -5.33 -16.22 0.94
CA ALA A 174 -3.90 -16.03 1.18
C ALA A 174 -3.23 -17.36 1.57
N LEU A 175 -1.94 -17.43 1.34
CA LEU A 175 -1.10 -18.63 1.44
C LEU A 175 -1.33 -19.47 2.70
N TRP A 176 -0.79 -20.69 2.68
CA TRP A 176 -0.85 -21.65 3.80
C TRP A 176 -0.43 -21.08 5.17
N ARG A 177 0.29 -19.94 5.20
CA ARG A 177 0.60 -19.20 6.44
C ARG A 177 -0.59 -18.43 7.01
N GLY A 178 -1.71 -18.34 6.29
CA GLY A 178 -2.88 -17.55 6.69
C GLY A 178 -2.67 -16.05 6.64
N VAL A 179 -1.59 -15.60 5.96
CA VAL A 179 -1.20 -14.19 5.86
C VAL A 179 -1.05 -13.82 4.39
N GLY A 180 -1.43 -12.62 4.03
CA GLY A 180 -1.25 -12.01 2.72
C GLY A 180 -1.04 -10.51 2.89
N HIS A 181 -1.02 -9.76 1.80
CA HIS A 181 -1.01 -8.31 1.87
C HIS A 181 -2.33 -7.78 2.43
N VAL A 182 -2.30 -6.54 2.89
CA VAL A 182 -3.48 -5.81 3.37
C VAL A 182 -3.85 -4.73 2.36
N LEU A 183 -5.01 -4.09 2.56
CA LEU A 183 -5.43 -2.97 1.72
C LEU A 183 -4.45 -1.80 1.87
N VAL A 184 -4.18 -1.09 0.78
CA VAL A 184 -3.35 0.11 0.82
C VAL A 184 -3.93 1.15 1.79
N MET A 185 -3.08 1.93 2.45
CA MET A 185 -3.44 2.89 3.51
C MET A 185 -4.09 2.25 4.76
N SER A 186 -3.94 0.95 4.95
CA SER A 186 -4.45 0.26 6.14
C SER A 186 -3.52 0.42 7.35
N THR A 187 -2.22 0.59 7.11
CA THR A 187 -1.25 0.86 8.18
C THR A 187 -1.11 2.37 8.41
N PRO A 188 -0.63 2.81 9.58
CA PRO A 188 -0.36 4.22 9.81
C PRO A 188 0.64 4.79 8.80
N ALA A 189 0.46 6.05 8.43
CA ALA A 189 1.42 6.76 7.60
C ALA A 189 2.75 6.94 8.36
N GLY A 190 3.85 6.61 7.70
CA GLY A 190 5.19 6.72 8.24
C GLY A 190 5.89 8.05 7.90
N VAL A 191 7.19 7.95 7.68
CA VAL A 191 8.05 9.05 7.25
C VAL A 191 7.43 9.73 6.02
N ASN A 192 7.45 11.04 5.99
CA ASN A 192 6.89 11.89 4.92
C ASN A 192 5.38 11.68 4.65
N GLY A 193 4.67 10.97 5.51
CA GLY A 193 3.23 10.72 5.33
C GLY A 193 2.92 9.63 4.30
N LEU A 194 3.92 8.83 3.92
CA LEU A 194 3.76 7.71 3.00
C LEU A 194 3.31 6.46 3.76
N HIS A 195 2.38 5.71 3.17
CA HIS A 195 1.88 4.47 3.72
C HIS A 195 2.65 3.28 3.14
N GLU A 196 2.77 2.22 3.94
CA GLU A 196 3.33 0.91 3.55
C GLU A 196 4.72 0.98 2.90
N MET A 197 5.53 2.04 3.19
CA MET A 197 6.95 2.06 2.81
C MET A 197 7.76 1.00 3.58
N GLY A 198 7.20 0.45 4.65
CA GLY A 198 7.74 -0.67 5.42
C GLY A 198 6.75 -1.82 5.48
N GLY A 199 7.05 -2.93 4.83
CA GLY A 199 6.18 -4.11 4.81
C GLY A 199 5.14 -4.10 3.69
N ASN A 200 4.05 -4.81 3.87
CA ASN A 200 2.98 -5.06 2.92
C ASN A 200 3.46 -5.70 1.61
N ALA A 201 3.98 -4.95 0.65
CA ALA A 201 4.61 -5.49 -0.55
C ALA A 201 6.01 -4.92 -0.77
N TRP A 202 6.96 -5.75 -1.23
CA TRP A 202 8.20 -5.25 -1.82
C TRP A 202 7.85 -4.34 -3.00
N GLU A 203 8.62 -3.29 -3.19
CA GLU A 203 8.37 -2.32 -4.26
C GLU A 203 9.50 -2.31 -5.28
N TRP A 204 9.16 -2.50 -6.54
CA TRP A 204 10.10 -2.29 -7.63
C TRP A 204 10.62 -0.85 -7.62
N VAL A 205 11.94 -0.71 -7.72
CA VAL A 205 12.61 0.60 -7.94
C VAL A 205 13.44 0.55 -9.22
N ASP A 206 13.57 1.68 -9.89
CA ASP A 206 14.33 1.81 -11.14
C ASP A 206 15.85 1.82 -10.82
N SER A 207 16.34 0.66 -10.44
CA SER A 207 17.71 0.37 -10.10
C SER A 207 18.04 -1.10 -10.38
N GLY A 208 19.31 -1.41 -10.56
CA GLY A 208 19.80 -2.77 -10.82
C GLY A 208 20.77 -2.82 -12.00
N GLN A 209 21.24 -4.02 -12.31
CA GLN A 209 22.17 -4.28 -13.41
C GLN A 209 21.70 -5.45 -14.27
N GLY A 210 21.92 -5.37 -15.58
CA GLY A 210 21.54 -6.43 -16.50
C GLY A 210 20.06 -6.77 -16.42
N SER A 211 19.72 -8.01 -16.15
CA SER A 211 18.35 -8.50 -15.96
C SER A 211 17.83 -8.32 -14.53
N GLU A 212 18.69 -8.03 -13.55
CA GLU A 212 18.31 -7.90 -12.15
C GLU A 212 17.79 -6.48 -11.85
N ARG A 213 16.75 -6.42 -11.04
CA ARG A 213 16.15 -5.17 -10.54
C ARG A 213 16.03 -5.19 -9.03
N VAL A 214 16.16 -4.02 -8.43
CA VAL A 214 16.09 -3.84 -6.98
C VAL A 214 14.63 -3.76 -6.54
N THR A 215 14.35 -4.34 -5.36
CA THR A 215 13.12 -4.14 -4.59
C THR A 215 13.44 -3.63 -3.20
N ARG A 216 12.58 -2.76 -2.66
CA ARG A 216 12.65 -2.14 -1.33
C ARG A 216 11.38 -2.42 -0.52
N SER A 217 11.38 -2.10 0.74
CA SER A 217 10.25 -2.17 1.69
C SER A 217 10.20 -3.41 2.59
N ALA A 218 10.62 -4.59 2.17
CA ALA A 218 10.14 -5.87 2.68
C ALA A 218 8.67 -6.13 2.29
N SER A 219 8.04 -7.16 2.85
CA SER A 219 6.63 -7.45 2.60
C SER A 219 6.01 -8.24 3.76
N TRP A 220 4.72 -8.51 3.64
CA TRP A 220 3.99 -9.40 4.55
C TRP A 220 4.61 -10.81 4.73
N TRP A 221 5.49 -11.22 3.81
CA TRP A 221 6.18 -12.52 3.80
C TRP A 221 7.51 -12.52 4.57
N TYR A 222 7.99 -11.36 5.02
CA TYR A 222 9.31 -11.17 5.64
C TYR A 222 9.20 -10.51 7.01
N ASP A 223 10.25 -10.68 7.83
CA ASP A 223 10.33 -10.10 9.16
C ASP A 223 10.67 -8.60 9.13
N ALA A 224 10.43 -7.91 10.24
CA ALA A 224 10.65 -6.48 10.40
C ALA A 224 12.07 -6.02 10.05
N ASP A 225 13.07 -6.84 10.30
CA ASP A 225 14.47 -6.51 10.01
C ASP A 225 14.75 -6.26 8.52
N ARG A 226 13.90 -6.79 7.64
CA ARG A 226 13.98 -6.58 6.20
C ARG A 226 13.47 -5.21 5.75
N GLN A 227 12.98 -4.37 6.66
CA GLN A 227 12.48 -3.02 6.38
C GLN A 227 13.55 -1.93 6.57
N LYS A 228 14.78 -2.28 6.96
CA LYS A 228 15.87 -1.31 7.21
C LYS A 228 16.42 -0.73 5.91
N GLU A 229 16.97 0.47 6.00
CA GLU A 229 17.60 1.15 4.85
C GLU A 229 18.70 0.31 4.18
N SER A 230 19.48 -0.42 4.98
CA SER A 230 20.55 -1.29 4.49
C SER A 230 20.04 -2.53 3.74
N ASP A 231 18.75 -2.83 3.87
CA ASP A 231 18.18 -4.03 3.27
C ASP A 231 17.56 -3.71 1.91
N LEU A 232 17.89 -4.52 0.94
CA LEU A 232 17.30 -4.55 -0.40
C LEU A 232 17.31 -5.99 -0.91
N ALA A 233 16.48 -6.28 -1.90
CA ALA A 233 16.59 -7.55 -2.62
C ALA A 233 16.67 -7.29 -4.12
N THR A 234 17.46 -8.10 -4.82
CA THR A 234 17.46 -8.13 -6.28
C THR A 234 16.62 -9.30 -6.78
N LYS A 235 15.95 -9.10 -7.89
CA LYS A 235 15.13 -10.09 -8.56
C LYS A 235 15.26 -9.95 -10.07
N PRO A 236 15.19 -11.05 -10.81
CA PRO A 236 15.00 -10.99 -12.26
C PRO A 236 13.82 -10.06 -12.61
N ARG A 237 13.99 -9.24 -13.64
CA ARG A 237 12.99 -8.22 -14.02
C ARG A 237 11.64 -8.78 -14.43
N ASP A 238 11.58 -10.06 -14.80
CA ASP A 238 10.37 -10.82 -15.17
C ASP A 238 9.71 -11.52 -13.97
N THR A 239 10.25 -11.33 -12.76
CA THR A 239 9.66 -11.86 -11.53
C THR A 239 8.25 -11.31 -11.32
N ARG A 240 7.27 -12.20 -11.09
CA ARG A 240 5.87 -11.89 -10.85
C ARG A 240 5.32 -12.74 -9.73
N VAL A 241 5.35 -12.19 -8.54
CA VAL A 241 5.01 -12.90 -7.29
C VAL A 241 4.02 -12.12 -6.43
N GLY A 242 3.33 -12.79 -5.53
CA GLY A 242 2.26 -12.24 -4.70
C GLY A 242 2.70 -11.28 -3.58
N TYR A 243 3.98 -10.96 -3.49
CA TYR A 243 4.55 -10.08 -2.47
C TYR A 243 5.46 -8.98 -3.04
N ILE A 244 5.40 -8.73 -4.35
CA ILE A 244 6.08 -7.61 -5.00
C ILE A 244 5.03 -6.78 -5.74
N GLY A 245 4.96 -5.51 -5.39
CA GLY A 245 4.19 -4.46 -6.01
C GLY A 245 5.11 -3.30 -6.43
N PHE A 246 4.57 -2.08 -6.45
CA PHE A 246 5.30 -0.88 -6.81
C PHE A 246 4.51 0.37 -6.44
N ARG A 247 5.18 1.52 -6.40
CA ARG A 247 4.57 2.86 -6.41
C ARG A 247 5.23 3.73 -7.46
N CYS A 248 4.51 4.75 -7.92
CA CYS A 248 5.02 5.67 -8.91
C CYS A 248 5.40 7.02 -8.29
N VAL A 249 6.32 7.69 -8.96
CA VAL A 249 6.67 9.08 -8.70
C VAL A 249 6.52 9.91 -9.98
N GLN A 250 6.35 11.21 -9.82
CA GLN A 250 6.30 12.16 -10.92
C GLN A 250 7.26 13.30 -10.61
N ASP A 251 8.07 13.68 -11.60
CA ASP A 251 8.89 14.86 -11.50
C ASP A 251 7.99 16.10 -11.43
N LYS A 252 8.28 16.99 -10.49
CA LYS A 252 7.55 18.25 -10.41
C LYS A 252 7.85 19.06 -11.67
N ALA A 253 6.82 19.49 -12.39
CA ALA A 253 7.01 20.37 -13.52
C ALA A 253 7.85 21.59 -13.09
N SER A 254 8.92 21.85 -13.83
CA SER A 254 9.68 23.09 -13.67
C SER A 254 8.80 24.24 -14.12
N ASN A 255 8.48 25.13 -13.20
CA ASN A 255 7.78 26.40 -13.53
C ASN A 255 8.74 27.34 -14.22
#